data_06a94614389b1ce6fa1a281e26cf1c80
#
_entry.id   06a94614389b1ce6fa1a281e26cf1c80
#
_cell.length_a   1.000
_cell.length_b   1.000
_cell.length_c   1.000
_cell.angle_alpha   90.00
_cell.angle_beta   90.00
_cell.angle_gamma   90.00
#
_symmetry.space_group_name_H-M   'P 1'
#
loop_
_entity.id
_entity.type
_entity.pdbx_description
1 polymer ?
#
loop_
_entity_poly.entity_id
_entity_poly.type
_entity_poly.pdbx_seq_one_letter_code
_entity_poly.pdbx_strand_id
1 'polypeptide(L)'
;MRLSQKPIVILAASLILPPAGLILLWLRKGTSVFRKSLGSLAIVMVGVAHLFLFYGMHMEFSGGIGLVFSFQGGERHYRQLEAHRAAFQAPAPAIVEAAPAAPAAPSKAESVPAPASGSAYWADFLGPGRLGHYDQKPILTDWPAGGLHQVWKQPVGGGYASFTAANGLAFTIEQRRRDEVVAAYDIRTGRERWTHSWKALFEEVLGGNGPRATPVWEDGRVYALGAEGELRCLESATGKLIWNKNILADNGASNLHWGMAASPLVVDGKVIVTPGGGHGNSVVAYDKLSGLRVWGSLDDQAAYASPTLATVGGRRQLLVMTAKRAVGLAVEDGRLLWEYPWVTQEGINAAQPIAVAANRVYISSGYGHGAAVLELTPRGDGFQTRVIWANNRMKNKFNSAVLHEGFLYGLDDGILACVDVESGELKWKGGRYGYGQLLLASGHLVVLTEEGDVVLVRAAPEKLQEVARFSALQGKTWNIPAISDGLLLVRNEVEMAAFRIAAD
;
A
#
# COMPACT_ATOMS: atom_id res chain seq x y z
N MET A 1 -6.61 40.30 -46.69
CA MET A 1 -6.44 39.01 -45.98
C MET A 1 -7.04 39.17 -44.59
N ARG A 2 -8.07 38.36 -44.24
CA ARG A 2 -8.75 38.49 -42.95
C ARG A 2 -7.70 38.22 -41.83
N LEU A 3 -7.85 38.91 -40.71
CA LEU A 3 -6.90 38.84 -39.57
C LEU A 3 -6.68 37.35 -39.13
N SER A 4 -7.73 36.55 -39.14
CA SER A 4 -7.74 35.14 -38.82
C SER A 4 -6.90 34.21 -39.73
N GLN A 5 -6.44 34.71 -40.87
CA GLN A 5 -5.61 33.98 -41.86
C GLN A 5 -4.11 34.34 -41.79
N LYS A 6 -3.71 35.30 -40.95
CA LYS A 6 -2.32 35.65 -40.76
C LYS A 6 -1.59 34.53 -39.99
N PRO A 7 -0.36 34.12 -40.40
CA PRO A 7 0.38 33.07 -39.71
C PRO A 7 0.61 33.34 -38.23
N ILE A 8 0.85 34.61 -37.88
CA ILE A 8 1.13 35.01 -36.51
C ILE A 8 -0.11 34.87 -35.61
N VAL A 9 -1.34 35.05 -36.12
CA VAL A 9 -2.58 34.86 -35.39
C VAL A 9 -2.84 33.38 -35.14
N ILE A 10 -2.56 32.55 -36.14
CA ILE A 10 -2.68 31.08 -35.99
C ILE A 10 -1.67 30.58 -34.97
N LEU A 11 -0.42 31.06 -35.02
CA LEU A 11 0.63 30.69 -34.06
C LEU A 11 0.23 31.10 -32.63
N ALA A 12 -0.17 32.35 -32.44
CA ALA A 12 -0.63 32.85 -31.13
C ALA A 12 -1.83 32.06 -30.59
N ALA A 13 -2.84 31.81 -31.43
CA ALA A 13 -4.00 30.99 -31.06
C ALA A 13 -3.58 29.55 -30.70
N SER A 14 -2.61 28.98 -31.42
CA SER A 14 -2.11 27.62 -31.15
C SER A 14 -1.37 27.51 -29.82
N LEU A 15 -0.68 28.58 -29.42
CA LEU A 15 0.04 28.64 -28.14
C LEU A 15 -0.89 28.88 -26.94
N ILE A 16 -1.98 29.66 -27.13
CA ILE A 16 -2.89 30.02 -26.02
C ILE A 16 -4.05 29.03 -25.91
N LEU A 17 -4.62 28.66 -27.05
CA LEU A 17 -5.79 27.78 -27.14
C LEU A 17 -5.65 26.84 -28.35
N PRO A 18 -4.92 25.71 -28.22
CA PRO A 18 -4.60 24.83 -29.33
C PRO A 18 -5.78 24.42 -30.24
N PRO A 19 -6.99 24.13 -29.74
CA PRO A 19 -8.14 23.86 -30.61
C PRO A 19 -8.51 25.02 -31.55
N ALA A 20 -8.40 26.26 -31.07
CA ALA A 20 -8.65 27.45 -31.91
C ALA A 20 -7.56 27.58 -33.02
N GLY A 21 -6.31 27.30 -32.66
CA GLY A 21 -5.20 27.26 -33.63
C GLY A 21 -5.42 26.24 -34.74
N LEU A 22 -5.92 25.04 -34.41
CA LEU A 22 -6.28 24.01 -35.40
C LEU A 22 -7.37 24.48 -36.35
N ILE A 23 -8.47 25.06 -35.83
CA ILE A 23 -9.55 25.60 -36.64
C ILE A 23 -9.03 26.66 -37.60
N LEU A 24 -8.26 27.64 -37.11
CA LEU A 24 -7.69 28.73 -37.93
C LEU A 24 -6.74 28.21 -38.99
N LEU A 25 -5.93 27.19 -38.70
CA LEU A 25 -5.00 26.57 -39.65
C LEU A 25 -5.78 25.94 -40.83
N TRP A 26 -6.87 25.23 -40.56
CA TRP A 26 -7.68 24.58 -41.61
C TRP A 26 -8.54 25.55 -42.40
N LEU A 27 -8.97 26.66 -41.82
CA LEU A 27 -9.67 27.75 -42.52
C LEU A 27 -8.76 28.56 -43.43
N ARG A 28 -7.44 28.45 -43.32
CA ARG A 28 -6.47 29.21 -44.13
C ARG A 28 -6.47 28.71 -45.57
N LYS A 29 -6.73 29.63 -46.49
CA LYS A 29 -6.71 29.41 -47.95
C LYS A 29 -5.23 29.45 -48.48
N GLY A 30 -4.97 28.70 -49.55
CA GLY A 30 -3.65 28.69 -50.23
C GLY A 30 -2.54 27.90 -49.54
N THR A 31 -2.85 27.11 -48.47
CA THR A 31 -1.89 26.22 -47.82
C THR A 31 -2.17 24.79 -48.25
N SER A 32 -1.14 24.05 -48.68
CA SER A 32 -1.28 22.64 -49.07
C SER A 32 -1.72 21.77 -47.90
N VAL A 33 -2.44 20.68 -48.21
CA VAL A 33 -2.91 19.70 -47.20
C VAL A 33 -1.73 19.19 -46.36
N PHE A 34 -0.60 18.87 -46.98
CA PHE A 34 0.59 18.39 -46.27
C PHE A 34 1.07 19.40 -45.20
N ARG A 35 1.15 20.71 -45.53
CA ARG A 35 1.54 21.75 -44.58
C ARG A 35 0.50 21.94 -43.46
N LYS A 36 -0.80 21.75 -43.76
CA LYS A 36 -1.87 21.76 -42.76
C LYS A 36 -1.76 20.57 -41.81
N SER A 37 -1.48 19.38 -42.34
CA SER A 37 -1.30 18.18 -41.53
C SER A 37 -0.09 18.28 -40.59
N LEU A 38 1.05 18.76 -41.14
CA LEU A 38 2.25 19.00 -40.31
C LEU A 38 2.02 20.06 -39.24
N GLY A 39 1.33 21.15 -39.58
CA GLY A 39 0.92 22.19 -38.62
C GLY A 39 -0.07 21.66 -37.57
N SER A 40 -0.99 20.81 -37.97
CA SER A 40 -1.92 20.15 -37.01
C SER A 40 -1.17 19.28 -36.00
N LEU A 41 -0.19 18.49 -36.45
CA LEU A 41 0.64 17.69 -35.56
C LEU A 41 1.38 18.56 -34.53
N ALA A 42 1.97 19.67 -34.99
CA ALA A 42 2.66 20.62 -34.11
C ALA A 42 1.70 21.25 -33.08
N ILE A 43 0.47 21.63 -33.51
CA ILE A 43 -0.53 22.20 -32.60
C ILE A 43 -1.03 21.17 -31.58
N VAL A 44 -1.21 19.93 -32.01
CA VAL A 44 -1.56 18.82 -31.09
C VAL A 44 -0.46 18.60 -30.06
N MET A 45 0.82 18.60 -30.47
CA MET A 45 1.96 18.52 -29.53
C MET A 45 1.97 19.68 -28.53
N VAL A 46 1.69 20.91 -28.98
CA VAL A 46 1.54 22.06 -28.09
C VAL A 46 0.36 21.84 -27.13
N GLY A 47 -0.77 21.32 -27.60
CA GLY A 47 -1.92 20.97 -26.75
C GLY A 47 -1.58 19.94 -25.68
N VAL A 48 -0.88 18.89 -26.07
CA VAL A 48 -0.39 17.87 -25.13
C VAL A 48 0.57 18.50 -24.13
N ALA A 49 1.54 19.33 -24.58
CA ALA A 49 2.45 20.01 -23.67
C ALA A 49 1.71 20.93 -22.68
N HIS A 50 0.62 21.58 -23.11
CA HIS A 50 -0.24 22.37 -22.21
C HIS A 50 -0.88 21.51 -21.12
N LEU A 51 -1.38 20.32 -21.47
CA LEU A 51 -1.94 19.40 -20.47
C LEU A 51 -0.92 19.02 -19.41
N PHE A 52 0.33 18.77 -19.80
CA PHE A 52 1.40 18.48 -18.86
C PHE A 52 1.81 19.70 -18.03
N LEU A 53 2.06 20.85 -18.66
CA LEU A 53 2.65 22.01 -17.99
C LEU A 53 1.64 22.81 -17.16
N PHE A 54 0.40 22.95 -17.63
CA PHE A 54 -0.57 23.86 -17.01
C PHE A 54 -1.72 23.15 -16.31
N TYR A 55 -2.07 21.93 -16.74
CA TYR A 55 -3.16 21.17 -16.16
C TYR A 55 -2.69 20.02 -15.27
N GLY A 56 -1.36 19.82 -15.18
CA GLY A 56 -0.78 18.80 -14.29
C GLY A 56 -1.03 17.36 -14.75
N MET A 57 -1.27 17.16 -16.07
CA MET A 57 -1.33 15.82 -16.62
C MET A 57 0.02 15.15 -16.48
N HIS A 58 0.06 13.94 -16.02
CA HIS A 58 1.27 13.11 -15.98
C HIS A 58 0.95 11.69 -16.45
N MET A 59 1.98 10.95 -16.82
CA MET A 59 1.88 9.58 -17.25
C MET A 59 2.14 8.65 -16.06
N GLU A 60 1.27 7.68 -15.91
CA GLU A 60 1.41 6.60 -14.94
C GLU A 60 1.34 5.26 -15.64
N PHE A 61 1.93 4.23 -15.05
CA PHE A 61 1.81 2.88 -15.53
C PHE A 61 0.86 2.08 -14.65
N SER A 62 -0.07 1.35 -15.28
CA SER A 62 -0.84 0.32 -14.59
C SER A 62 0.05 -0.88 -14.29
N GLY A 63 -0.35 -1.73 -13.36
CA GLY A 63 0.39 -2.94 -13.03
C GLY A 63 0.58 -3.91 -14.21
N GLY A 64 -0.22 -3.76 -15.28
CA GLY A 64 -0.09 -4.49 -16.56
C GLY A 64 0.79 -3.80 -17.60
N ILE A 65 1.57 -2.78 -17.23
CA ILE A 65 2.42 -1.98 -18.14
C ILE A 65 1.60 -1.15 -19.14
N GLY A 66 0.30 -0.96 -18.89
CA GLY A 66 -0.54 -0.04 -19.66
C GLY A 66 -0.24 1.41 -19.29
N LEU A 67 -0.09 2.29 -20.29
CA LEU A 67 0.07 3.71 -20.08
C LEU A 67 -1.28 4.35 -19.72
N VAL A 68 -1.34 5.04 -18.59
CA VAL A 68 -2.51 5.78 -18.13
C VAL A 68 -2.13 7.26 -17.96
N PHE A 69 -3.00 8.16 -18.42
CA PHE A 69 -2.81 9.60 -18.22
C PHE A 69 -3.66 10.03 -17.01
N SER A 70 -3.03 10.64 -16.03
CA SER A 70 -3.67 11.10 -14.80
C SER A 70 -3.53 12.61 -14.65
N PHE A 71 -4.54 13.24 -14.05
CA PHE A 71 -4.51 14.63 -13.58
C PHE A 71 -4.44 14.72 -12.05
N GLN A 72 -4.29 13.57 -11.40
CA GLN A 72 -4.18 13.46 -9.94
C GLN A 72 -2.70 13.50 -9.53
N GLY A 73 -2.41 14.09 -8.37
CA GLY A 73 -1.04 14.18 -7.86
C GLY A 73 -0.35 15.51 -8.19
N GLY A 74 0.98 15.53 -8.07
CA GLY A 74 1.83 16.68 -8.33
C GLY A 74 1.60 17.86 -7.38
N GLU A 75 2.09 19.05 -7.79
CA GLU A 75 2.08 20.26 -6.95
C GLU A 75 0.67 20.74 -6.57
N ARG A 76 -0.31 20.54 -7.43
CA ARG A 76 -1.72 20.88 -7.15
C ARG A 76 -2.27 20.04 -6.00
N HIS A 77 -1.97 18.76 -6.02
CA HIS A 77 -2.37 17.83 -4.97
C HIS A 77 -1.75 18.20 -3.62
N TYR A 78 -0.44 18.48 -3.58
CA TYR A 78 0.22 18.88 -2.33
C TYR A 78 -0.37 20.18 -1.77
N ARG A 79 -0.72 21.15 -2.61
CA ARG A 79 -1.44 22.37 -2.17
C ARG A 79 -2.80 22.05 -1.58
N GLN A 80 -3.56 21.12 -2.16
CA GLN A 80 -4.85 20.68 -1.63
C GLN A 80 -4.69 19.98 -0.27
N LEU A 81 -3.71 19.09 -0.16
CA LEU A 81 -3.36 18.40 1.08
C LEU A 81 -3.00 19.40 2.19
N GLU A 82 -2.14 20.36 1.90
CA GLU A 82 -1.72 21.40 2.84
C GLU A 82 -2.89 22.31 3.25
N ALA A 83 -3.74 22.72 2.32
CA ALA A 83 -4.93 23.52 2.61
C ALA A 83 -5.92 22.74 3.49
N HIS A 84 -6.15 21.46 3.19
CA HIS A 84 -7.01 20.60 3.99
C HIS A 84 -6.48 20.47 5.42
N ARG A 85 -5.19 20.20 5.60
CA ARG A 85 -4.55 20.11 6.91
C ARG A 85 -4.67 21.42 7.70
N ALA A 86 -4.42 22.56 7.07
CA ALA A 86 -4.55 23.88 7.70
C ALA A 86 -5.98 24.16 8.17
N ALA A 87 -6.99 23.76 7.39
CA ALA A 87 -8.39 23.92 7.78
C ALA A 87 -8.77 23.08 9.01
N PHE A 88 -8.20 21.88 9.16
CA PHE A 88 -8.44 21.03 10.33
C PHE A 88 -7.64 21.43 11.57
N GLN A 89 -6.54 22.17 11.40
CA GLN A 89 -5.72 22.66 12.50
C GLN A 89 -6.17 24.05 13.02
N ALA A 90 -6.96 24.80 12.22
CA ALA A 90 -7.53 26.06 12.65
C ALA A 90 -8.45 25.82 13.86
N PRO A 91 -8.35 26.65 14.93
CA PRO A 91 -9.35 26.61 15.99
C PRO A 91 -10.73 26.83 15.39
N ALA A 92 -11.74 26.09 15.87
CA ALA A 92 -13.12 26.29 15.43
C ALA A 92 -13.45 27.80 15.51
N PRO A 93 -14.13 28.39 14.48
CA PRO A 93 -14.49 29.79 14.53
C PRO A 93 -15.26 30.04 15.84
N ALA A 94 -14.78 31.00 16.64
CA ALA A 94 -15.45 31.39 17.85
C ALA A 94 -16.89 31.73 17.49
N ILE A 95 -17.85 31.01 18.06
CA ILE A 95 -19.26 31.37 17.97
C ILE A 95 -19.32 32.76 18.58
N VAL A 96 -19.66 33.77 17.77
CA VAL A 96 -19.92 35.13 18.25
C VAL A 96 -21.21 35.06 19.05
N GLU A 97 -21.08 34.87 20.35
CA GLU A 97 -22.18 34.89 21.29
C GLU A 97 -22.54 36.36 21.57
N ALA A 98 -23.80 36.70 21.30
CA ALA A 98 -24.34 38.03 21.57
C ALA A 98 -24.29 38.32 23.08
N ALA A 99 -23.71 39.48 23.40
CA ALA A 99 -23.68 40.33 24.61
C ALA A 99 -24.33 39.89 25.95
N PRO A 100 -24.01 40.52 27.07
CA PRO A 100 -23.33 39.90 28.19
C PRO A 100 -24.27 39.58 29.38
N ALA A 101 -24.04 38.51 30.07
CA ALA A 101 -24.51 38.26 31.43
C ALA A 101 -23.33 38.01 32.37
N ALA A 102 -23.48 38.46 33.60
CA ALA A 102 -22.54 38.69 34.66
C ALA A 102 -21.56 37.54 35.05
N PRO A 103 -20.50 37.79 35.87
CA PRO A 103 -19.33 36.94 35.97
C PRO A 103 -19.60 35.67 36.80
N ALA A 104 -19.38 34.52 36.21
CA ALA A 104 -19.30 33.23 36.89
C ALA A 104 -17.85 32.76 37.01
N ALA A 105 -17.56 32.09 38.10
CA ALA A 105 -16.27 31.66 38.61
C ALA A 105 -15.43 30.81 37.62
N PRO A 106 -14.07 30.64 37.86
CA PRO A 106 -13.17 30.06 36.88
C PRO A 106 -13.49 28.60 36.61
N SER A 107 -13.90 28.31 35.37
CA SER A 107 -14.06 26.97 34.84
C SER A 107 -12.71 26.30 34.65
N LYS A 108 -12.55 25.13 35.25
CA LYS A 108 -11.43 24.24 35.02
C LYS A 108 -11.26 24.00 33.52
N ALA A 109 -10.05 24.12 33.00
CA ALA A 109 -9.68 23.74 31.68
C ALA A 109 -10.22 22.32 31.40
N GLU A 110 -11.14 22.17 30.41
CA GLU A 110 -11.57 20.90 29.94
C GLU A 110 -10.36 20.19 29.30
N SER A 111 -9.89 19.18 30.01
CA SER A 111 -8.93 18.22 29.43
C SER A 111 -9.58 17.59 28.20
N VAL A 112 -8.92 17.74 27.04
CA VAL A 112 -9.26 16.96 25.84
C VAL A 112 -9.39 15.49 26.27
N PRO A 113 -10.53 14.82 26.04
CA PRO A 113 -10.69 13.43 26.46
C PRO A 113 -9.55 12.60 25.85
N ALA A 114 -8.86 11.85 26.72
CA ALA A 114 -7.93 10.84 26.23
C ALA A 114 -8.68 9.93 25.24
N PRO A 115 -8.06 9.52 24.13
CA PRO A 115 -8.71 8.60 23.18
C PRO A 115 -9.21 7.41 23.98
N ALA A 116 -10.50 7.10 23.83
CA ALA A 116 -11.09 5.90 24.42
C ALA A 116 -10.15 4.73 24.10
N SER A 117 -9.86 3.87 25.06
CA SER A 117 -9.00 2.70 24.91
C SER A 117 -9.51 1.85 23.74
N GLY A 118 -9.02 2.14 22.53
CA GLY A 118 -9.33 1.42 21.31
C GLY A 118 -8.55 0.11 21.30
N SER A 119 -9.07 -0.85 20.58
CA SER A 119 -8.38 -2.12 20.34
C SER A 119 -7.10 -1.88 19.52
N ALA A 120 -6.06 -2.64 19.79
CA ALA A 120 -4.86 -2.74 18.93
C ALA A 120 -4.98 -3.89 17.92
N TYR A 121 -6.19 -4.12 17.41
CA TYR A 121 -6.50 -5.30 16.60
C TYR A 121 -5.76 -5.32 15.25
N TRP A 122 -5.71 -4.20 14.52
CA TRP A 122 -5.02 -4.10 13.22
C TRP A 122 -3.65 -3.45 13.35
N ALA A 123 -2.87 -3.90 14.34
CA ALA A 123 -1.60 -3.28 14.72
C ALA A 123 -0.42 -3.61 13.79
N ASP A 124 -0.58 -4.59 12.89
CA ASP A 124 0.47 -5.08 11.99
C ASP A 124 0.03 -5.04 10.52
N PHE A 125 0.98 -5.17 9.63
CA PHE A 125 0.77 -5.31 8.18
C PHE A 125 -0.16 -6.50 7.90
N LEU A 126 -1.24 -6.31 7.12
CA LEU A 126 -2.29 -7.30 6.88
C LEU A 126 -3.02 -7.78 8.16
N GLY A 127 -2.96 -7.01 9.25
CA GLY A 127 -3.66 -7.30 10.49
C GLY A 127 -3.08 -8.45 11.31
N PRO A 128 -3.89 -9.10 12.16
CA PRO A 128 -3.42 -10.15 13.06
C PRO A 128 -2.69 -11.27 12.35
N GLY A 129 -1.48 -11.59 12.81
CA GLY A 129 -0.64 -12.63 12.24
C GLY A 129 -0.23 -12.41 10.79
N ARG A 130 -0.47 -11.24 10.21
CA ARG A 130 -0.20 -10.89 8.80
C ARG A 130 -0.95 -11.78 7.80
N LEU A 131 -2.17 -12.21 8.17
CA LEU A 131 -2.95 -13.17 7.38
C LEU A 131 -3.97 -12.52 6.43
N GLY A 132 -4.20 -11.21 6.54
CA GLY A 132 -5.24 -10.53 5.79
C GLY A 132 -6.66 -10.92 6.23
N HIS A 133 -6.82 -11.36 7.47
CA HIS A 133 -8.10 -11.78 8.05
C HIS A 133 -8.62 -10.74 9.05
N TYR A 134 -9.89 -10.42 8.93
CA TYR A 134 -10.62 -9.60 9.88
C TYR A 134 -11.75 -10.41 10.52
N ASP A 135 -11.68 -10.59 11.83
CA ASP A 135 -12.64 -11.35 12.64
C ASP A 135 -13.07 -10.65 13.95
N GLN A 136 -12.67 -9.36 14.12
CA GLN A 136 -12.99 -8.57 15.31
C GLN A 136 -14.51 -8.39 15.47
N LYS A 137 -15.21 -8.17 14.36
CA LYS A 137 -16.69 -8.02 14.30
C LYS A 137 -17.22 -8.57 12.98
N PRO A 138 -18.46 -9.05 12.92
CA PRO A 138 -19.13 -9.34 11.66
C PRO A 138 -19.18 -8.08 10.76
N ILE A 139 -18.99 -8.28 9.46
CA ILE A 139 -19.15 -7.19 8.48
C ILE A 139 -20.54 -7.20 7.85
N LEU A 140 -20.98 -6.05 7.36
CA LEU A 140 -22.14 -5.94 6.49
C LEU A 140 -21.88 -6.69 5.18
N THR A 141 -22.79 -7.58 4.79
CA THR A 141 -22.73 -8.34 3.53
C THR A 141 -23.84 -7.96 2.56
N ASP A 142 -24.82 -7.21 3.02
CA ASP A 142 -25.87 -6.60 2.21
C ASP A 142 -25.61 -5.08 2.19
N TRP A 143 -24.95 -4.62 1.14
CA TRP A 143 -24.58 -3.21 1.01
C TRP A 143 -25.70 -2.42 0.33
N PRO A 144 -25.96 -1.18 0.77
CA PRO A 144 -26.84 -0.27 0.04
C PRO A 144 -26.37 -0.06 -1.42
N ALA A 145 -27.27 0.31 -2.30
CA ALA A 145 -26.97 0.56 -3.72
C ALA A 145 -25.85 1.60 -3.94
N GLY A 146 -25.66 2.53 -3.01
CA GLY A 146 -24.56 3.51 -3.01
C GLY A 146 -23.26 3.04 -2.35
N GLY A 147 -23.18 1.78 -1.91
CA GLY A 147 -22.05 1.22 -1.17
C GLY A 147 -22.11 1.47 0.34
N LEU A 148 -21.00 1.24 1.02
CA LEU A 148 -20.87 1.43 2.46
C LEU A 148 -20.95 2.92 2.83
N HIS A 149 -21.45 3.21 4.04
CA HIS A 149 -21.46 4.58 4.56
C HIS A 149 -20.05 5.14 4.70
N GLN A 150 -19.76 6.22 3.96
CA GLN A 150 -18.49 6.94 4.06
C GLN A 150 -18.47 7.78 5.34
N VAL A 151 -17.52 7.47 6.23
CA VAL A 151 -17.35 8.22 7.48
C VAL A 151 -16.56 9.50 7.24
N TRP A 152 -15.46 9.39 6.50
CA TRP A 152 -14.65 10.52 6.05
C TRP A 152 -13.88 10.15 4.78
N LYS A 153 -13.51 11.17 4.00
CA LYS A 153 -12.62 11.07 2.83
C LYS A 153 -11.81 12.35 2.73
N GLN A 154 -10.50 12.23 2.45
CA GLN A 154 -9.60 13.37 2.43
C GLN A 154 -8.34 13.10 1.58
N PRO A 155 -7.58 14.15 1.18
CA PRO A 155 -6.31 13.98 0.52
C PRO A 155 -5.26 13.36 1.47
N VAL A 156 -4.30 12.62 0.88
CA VAL A 156 -3.16 11.98 1.57
C VAL A 156 -1.91 12.16 0.71
N GLY A 157 -0.72 12.05 1.30
CA GLY A 157 0.54 12.06 0.55
C GLY A 157 0.78 10.77 -0.23
N GLY A 158 1.72 10.80 -1.17
CA GLY A 158 2.05 9.68 -2.06
C GLY A 158 2.58 8.44 -1.34
N GLY A 159 2.60 7.31 -2.05
CA GLY A 159 3.14 6.05 -1.57
C GLY A 159 2.10 4.94 -1.41
N TYR A 160 2.60 3.72 -1.22
CA TYR A 160 1.78 2.50 -1.24
C TYR A 160 1.64 1.82 0.13
N ALA A 161 2.13 2.42 1.20
CA ALA A 161 1.89 1.92 2.55
C ALA A 161 0.39 1.85 2.86
N SER A 162 -0.01 0.83 3.59
CA SER A 162 -1.35 0.69 4.15
C SER A 162 -1.46 1.43 5.50
N PHE A 163 -2.52 1.12 6.23
CA PHE A 163 -2.72 1.54 7.61
C PHE A 163 -2.47 0.40 8.58
N THR A 164 -1.95 0.75 9.75
CA THR A 164 -2.15 0.01 10.98
C THR A 164 -2.98 0.83 11.94
N ALA A 165 -3.68 0.20 12.85
CA ALA A 165 -4.59 0.89 13.76
C ALA A 165 -4.46 0.35 15.18
N ALA A 166 -4.31 1.27 16.13
CA ALA A 166 -4.30 0.98 17.55
C ALA A 166 -4.75 2.20 18.37
N ASN A 167 -5.46 1.95 19.46
CA ASN A 167 -5.87 2.97 20.42
C ASN A 167 -6.62 4.16 19.78
N GLY A 168 -7.48 3.88 18.79
CA GLY A 168 -8.26 4.90 18.10
C GLY A 168 -7.48 5.73 17.07
N LEU A 169 -6.22 5.39 16.79
CA LEU A 169 -5.38 6.02 15.78
C LEU A 169 -5.11 5.06 14.63
N ALA A 170 -5.08 5.59 13.42
CA ALA A 170 -4.59 4.92 12.20
C ALA A 170 -3.24 5.52 11.83
N PHE A 171 -2.23 4.68 11.63
CA PHE A 171 -0.87 5.07 11.27
C PHE A 171 -0.56 4.68 9.84
N THR A 172 0.07 5.58 9.09
CA THR A 172 0.59 5.32 7.75
C THR A 172 1.88 6.09 7.53
N ILE A 173 2.59 5.79 6.46
CA ILE A 173 3.74 6.58 5.99
C ILE A 173 3.46 7.04 4.57
N GLU A 174 3.82 8.28 4.24
CA GLU A 174 3.49 8.92 2.98
C GLU A 174 4.58 9.89 2.53
N GLN A 175 4.66 10.16 1.24
CA GLN A 175 5.50 11.18 0.65
C GLN A 175 4.76 12.51 0.65
N ARG A 176 5.31 13.55 1.26
CA ARG A 176 4.83 14.93 1.17
C ARG A 176 5.93 15.80 0.57
N ARG A 177 5.81 16.14 -0.71
CA ARG A 177 6.87 16.83 -1.46
C ARG A 177 8.19 16.06 -1.37
N ARG A 178 9.20 16.62 -0.69
CA ARG A 178 10.54 16.04 -0.53
C ARG A 178 10.78 15.40 0.84
N ASP A 179 9.70 15.11 1.56
CA ASP A 179 9.75 14.50 2.90
C ASP A 179 8.95 13.20 2.93
N GLU A 180 9.51 12.15 3.49
CA GLU A 180 8.74 11.03 4.00
C GLU A 180 8.17 11.39 5.37
N VAL A 181 6.89 11.07 5.57
CA VAL A 181 6.12 11.48 6.74
C VAL A 181 5.37 10.30 7.31
N VAL A 182 5.65 9.94 8.55
CA VAL A 182 4.76 9.07 9.34
C VAL A 182 3.67 9.95 9.93
N ALA A 183 2.42 9.59 9.69
CA ALA A 183 1.26 10.32 10.17
C ALA A 183 0.33 9.42 10.97
N ALA A 184 -0.22 9.97 12.04
CA ALA A 184 -1.30 9.36 12.82
C ALA A 184 -2.59 10.15 12.64
N TYR A 185 -3.65 9.43 12.31
CA TYR A 185 -4.98 9.99 12.10
C TYR A 185 -5.94 9.39 13.13
N ASP A 186 -6.82 10.21 13.63
CA ASP A 186 -7.97 9.71 14.39
C ASP A 186 -8.83 8.84 13.48
N ILE A 187 -9.01 7.60 13.82
CA ILE A 187 -9.64 6.62 12.93
C ILE A 187 -11.10 6.94 12.60
N ARG A 188 -11.82 7.63 13.50
CA ARG A 188 -13.24 7.96 13.37
C ARG A 188 -13.50 9.24 12.61
N THR A 189 -12.56 10.19 12.67
CA THR A 189 -12.75 11.54 12.09
C THR A 189 -11.83 11.81 10.91
N GLY A 190 -10.79 11.00 10.71
CA GLY A 190 -9.72 11.26 9.75
C GLY A 190 -8.77 12.39 10.14
N ARG A 191 -9.02 13.06 11.28
CA ARG A 191 -8.21 14.21 11.73
C ARG A 191 -6.78 13.79 12.01
N GLU A 192 -5.79 14.48 11.41
CA GLU A 192 -4.39 14.28 11.71
C GLU A 192 -4.10 14.68 13.16
N ARG A 193 -3.50 13.78 13.93
CA ARG A 193 -3.17 13.96 15.34
C ARG A 193 -1.72 14.41 15.52
N TRP A 194 -0.82 13.79 14.77
CA TRP A 194 0.59 14.15 14.72
C TRP A 194 1.26 13.67 13.42
N THR A 195 2.39 14.25 13.13
CA THR A 195 3.29 13.80 12.05
C THR A 195 4.73 13.79 12.52
N HIS A 196 5.51 12.87 11.95
CA HIS A 196 6.96 12.81 12.07
C HIS A 196 7.57 12.72 10.67
N SER A 197 8.47 13.63 10.32
CA SER A 197 9.01 13.74 8.96
C SER A 197 10.54 13.73 8.91
N TRP A 198 11.08 13.35 7.76
CA TRP A 198 12.50 13.49 7.43
C TRP A 198 12.68 13.71 5.94
N LYS A 199 13.84 14.25 5.57
CA LYS A 199 14.19 14.49 4.16
C LYS A 199 14.51 13.18 3.47
N ALA A 200 13.61 12.74 2.62
CA ALA A 200 13.76 11.62 1.71
C ALA A 200 12.75 11.77 0.57
N LEU A 201 13.20 11.56 -0.65
CA LEU A 201 12.36 11.60 -1.84
C LEU A 201 12.67 10.38 -2.70
N PHE A 202 11.76 9.42 -2.67
CA PHE A 202 11.84 8.28 -3.56
C PHE A 202 10.95 8.50 -4.77
N GLU A 203 11.55 8.51 -5.97
CA GLU A 203 10.84 8.69 -7.24
C GLU A 203 11.14 7.51 -8.17
N GLU A 204 10.09 6.92 -8.73
CA GLU A 204 10.21 5.82 -9.67
C GLU A 204 9.04 5.86 -10.68
N VAL A 205 9.35 5.75 -11.95
CA VAL A 205 8.41 6.02 -13.06
C VAL A 205 7.36 4.90 -13.21
N LEU A 206 7.76 3.63 -13.04
CA LEU A 206 6.88 2.48 -13.26
C LEU A 206 6.03 2.13 -12.02
N GLY A 207 6.69 2.08 -10.87
CA GLY A 207 6.07 1.71 -9.60
C GLY A 207 5.47 2.90 -8.83
N GLY A 208 5.76 4.14 -9.26
CA GLY A 208 5.31 5.37 -8.57
C GLY A 208 6.17 5.76 -7.37
N ASN A 209 5.85 6.91 -6.78
CA ASN A 209 6.67 7.59 -5.80
C ASN A 209 6.33 7.23 -4.34
N GLY A 210 7.28 7.47 -3.44
CA GLY A 210 7.08 7.45 -1.99
C GLY A 210 7.19 6.08 -1.32
N PRO A 211 6.99 6.02 0.00
CA PRO A 211 7.21 4.84 0.82
C PRO A 211 6.13 3.76 0.59
N ARG A 212 6.52 2.50 0.77
CA ARG A 212 5.68 1.33 0.49
C ARG A 212 5.44 0.45 1.70
N ALA A 213 6.42 0.40 2.62
CA ALA A 213 6.32 -0.43 3.82
C ALA A 213 5.27 0.14 4.77
N THR A 214 4.31 -0.69 5.18
CA THR A 214 3.30 -0.29 6.18
C THR A 214 3.94 -0.21 7.56
N PRO A 215 3.74 0.87 8.33
CA PRO A 215 4.18 0.94 9.71
C PRO A 215 3.56 -0.16 10.57
N VAL A 216 4.21 -0.50 11.68
CA VAL A 216 3.74 -1.50 12.65
C VAL A 216 3.66 -0.85 14.02
N TRP A 217 2.58 -1.11 14.74
CA TRP A 217 2.39 -0.65 16.11
C TRP A 217 2.60 -1.80 17.10
N GLU A 218 3.38 -1.57 18.16
CA GLU A 218 3.48 -2.48 19.30
C GLU A 218 3.83 -1.71 20.58
N ASP A 219 3.15 -2.01 21.66
CA ASP A 219 3.43 -1.50 23.02
C ASP A 219 3.67 0.02 23.07
N GLY A 220 2.79 0.79 22.43
CA GLY A 220 2.88 2.25 22.44
C GLY A 220 3.96 2.83 21.49
N ARG A 221 4.51 2.03 20.59
CA ARG A 221 5.50 2.44 19.58
C ARG A 221 5.02 2.16 18.17
N VAL A 222 5.47 3.00 17.25
CA VAL A 222 5.29 2.82 15.80
C VAL A 222 6.65 2.62 15.16
N TYR A 223 6.80 1.53 14.43
CA TYR A 223 8.02 1.21 13.66
C TYR A 223 7.69 1.43 12.17
N ALA A 224 8.34 2.40 11.56
CA ALA A 224 8.10 2.79 10.18
C ALA A 224 9.39 2.72 9.36
N LEU A 225 9.30 2.13 8.16
CA LEU A 225 10.41 2.00 7.23
C LEU A 225 10.13 2.84 5.98
N GLY A 226 11.01 3.79 5.69
CA GLY A 226 10.99 4.60 4.47
C GLY A 226 11.52 3.84 3.26
N ALA A 227 11.21 4.34 2.06
CA ALA A 227 11.62 3.72 0.80
C ALA A 227 13.15 3.67 0.60
N GLU A 228 13.90 4.56 1.24
CA GLU A 228 15.37 4.61 1.19
C GLU A 228 16.05 3.99 2.42
N GLY A 229 15.31 3.14 3.16
CA GLY A 229 15.86 2.33 4.24
C GLY A 229 15.90 3.01 5.61
N GLU A 230 15.31 4.18 5.79
CA GLU A 230 15.17 4.81 7.11
C GLU A 230 14.13 4.08 7.95
N LEU A 231 14.58 3.33 8.95
CA LEU A 231 13.76 2.69 9.97
C LEU A 231 13.67 3.60 11.20
N ARG A 232 12.46 3.95 11.61
CA ARG A 232 12.21 4.82 12.75
C ARG A 232 11.28 4.17 13.76
N CYS A 233 11.64 4.26 15.04
CA CYS A 233 10.80 3.94 16.18
C CYS A 233 10.29 5.24 16.80
N LEU A 234 8.97 5.40 16.83
CA LEU A 234 8.29 6.60 17.31
C LEU A 234 7.38 6.25 18.48
N GLU A 235 7.21 7.19 19.40
CA GLU A 235 6.15 7.13 20.41
C GLU A 235 4.78 7.26 19.72
N SER A 236 3.92 6.29 19.87
CA SER A 236 2.66 6.22 19.09
C SER A 236 1.65 7.34 19.46
N ALA A 237 1.73 7.89 20.67
CA ALA A 237 0.84 8.96 21.11
C ALA A 237 1.20 10.33 20.53
N THR A 238 2.49 10.60 20.28
CA THR A 238 3.01 11.93 19.95
C THR A 238 3.80 12.04 18.67
N GLY A 239 4.26 10.90 18.10
CA GLY A 239 5.17 10.87 16.96
C GLY A 239 6.61 11.24 17.31
N LYS A 240 6.95 11.37 18.61
CA LYS A 240 8.31 11.66 19.04
C LYS A 240 9.27 10.52 18.68
N LEU A 241 10.42 10.87 18.09
CA LEU A 241 11.47 9.91 17.76
C LEU A 241 12.07 9.31 19.03
N ILE A 242 12.12 7.97 19.08
CA ILE A 242 12.80 7.21 20.13
C ILE A 242 14.19 6.81 19.62
N TRP A 243 14.26 6.15 18.45
CA TRP A 243 15.51 5.82 17.76
C TRP A 243 15.29 5.71 16.25
N ASN A 244 16.37 5.78 15.48
CA ASN A 244 16.35 5.55 14.03
C ASN A 244 17.62 4.84 13.56
N LYS A 245 17.51 4.20 12.40
CA LYS A 245 18.56 3.51 11.68
C LYS A 245 18.31 3.62 10.17
N ASN A 246 19.36 3.78 9.38
CA ASN A 246 19.26 3.47 7.97
C ASN A 246 19.70 2.01 7.78
N ILE A 247 18.76 1.12 7.50
CA ILE A 247 19.03 -0.33 7.43
C ILE A 247 19.90 -0.70 6.22
N LEU A 248 19.93 0.10 5.17
CA LEU A 248 20.81 -0.14 4.02
C LEU A 248 22.26 0.22 4.37
N ALA A 249 22.48 1.40 4.90
CA ALA A 249 23.83 1.86 5.31
C ALA A 249 24.41 0.97 6.45
N ASP A 250 23.59 0.64 7.47
CA ASP A 250 24.01 -0.21 8.59
C ASP A 250 24.47 -1.61 8.15
N ASN A 251 23.96 -2.12 7.03
CA ASN A 251 24.16 -3.49 6.59
C ASN A 251 24.92 -3.58 5.25
N GLY A 252 25.48 -2.48 4.74
CA GLY A 252 26.21 -2.46 3.47
C GLY A 252 25.37 -2.94 2.29
N ALA A 253 24.07 -2.64 2.31
CA ALA A 253 23.11 -3.04 1.30
C ALA A 253 22.82 -1.90 0.29
N SER A 254 22.48 -2.28 -0.93
CA SER A 254 21.96 -1.35 -1.94
C SER A 254 20.44 -1.32 -1.90
N ASN A 255 19.83 -0.18 -2.22
CA ASN A 255 18.38 -0.08 -2.31
C ASN A 255 17.84 -0.92 -3.47
N LEU A 256 16.62 -1.39 -3.32
CA LEU A 256 15.89 -2.06 -4.39
C LEU A 256 15.43 -1.05 -5.45
N HIS A 257 15.22 -1.52 -6.69
CA HIS A 257 14.78 -0.68 -7.80
C HIS A 257 13.48 0.09 -7.48
N TRP A 258 12.52 -0.56 -6.83
CA TRP A 258 11.27 0.06 -6.38
C TRP A 258 11.27 0.46 -4.89
N GLY A 259 12.46 0.64 -4.30
CA GLY A 259 12.62 1.03 -2.91
C GLY A 259 12.29 -0.07 -1.90
N MET A 260 12.59 0.18 -0.62
CA MET A 260 12.26 -0.75 0.46
C MET A 260 10.74 -0.83 0.62
N ALA A 261 10.18 -2.05 0.53
CA ALA A 261 8.73 -2.28 0.56
C ALA A 261 8.28 -3.25 1.68
N ALA A 262 9.18 -4.09 2.16
CA ALA A 262 8.88 -5.06 3.22
C ALA A 262 8.58 -4.33 4.54
N SER A 263 7.39 -4.52 5.07
CA SER A 263 7.01 -3.97 6.39
C SER A 263 7.84 -4.61 7.50
N PRO A 264 8.37 -3.85 8.47
CA PRO A 264 9.08 -4.40 9.62
C PRO A 264 8.20 -5.40 10.36
N LEU A 265 8.77 -6.49 10.89
CA LEU A 265 8.06 -7.42 11.76
C LEU A 265 8.57 -7.25 13.19
N VAL A 266 7.67 -6.97 14.14
CA VAL A 266 8.02 -6.90 15.55
C VAL A 266 7.68 -8.21 16.24
N VAL A 267 8.68 -8.85 16.86
CA VAL A 267 8.54 -10.16 17.50
C VAL A 267 9.58 -10.36 18.59
N ASP A 268 9.16 -10.85 19.78
CA ASP A 268 10.04 -11.23 20.90
C ASP A 268 11.10 -10.17 21.23
N GLY A 269 10.68 -8.91 21.33
CA GLY A 269 11.58 -7.80 21.63
C GLY A 269 12.47 -7.34 20.47
N LYS A 270 12.25 -7.84 19.26
CA LYS A 270 13.05 -7.54 18.06
C LYS A 270 12.21 -6.91 16.97
N VAL A 271 12.84 -6.05 16.16
CA VAL A 271 12.34 -5.55 14.88
C VAL A 271 13.12 -6.24 13.76
N ILE A 272 12.45 -7.07 12.99
CA ILE A 272 13.03 -7.82 11.88
C ILE A 272 12.84 -7.02 10.59
N VAL A 273 13.92 -6.83 9.86
CA VAL A 273 13.95 -6.17 8.54
C VAL A 273 14.80 -6.98 7.55
N THR A 274 14.62 -6.71 6.27
CA THR A 274 15.26 -7.43 5.17
C THR A 274 16.07 -6.48 4.29
N PRO A 275 17.21 -5.92 4.77
CA PRO A 275 18.02 -5.00 3.98
C PRO A 275 18.69 -5.63 2.76
N GLY A 276 18.95 -6.93 2.76
CA GLY A 276 19.55 -7.64 1.62
C GLY A 276 21.07 -7.44 1.47
N GLY A 277 21.76 -7.13 2.55
CA GLY A 277 23.23 -7.04 2.57
C GLY A 277 23.91 -8.40 2.59
N GLY A 278 25.16 -8.46 2.12
CA GLY A 278 26.02 -9.64 2.22
C GLY A 278 26.59 -9.87 3.62
N HIS A 279 27.33 -10.96 3.80
CA HIS A 279 28.06 -11.28 5.05
C HIS A 279 27.16 -11.38 6.28
N GLY A 280 26.04 -12.10 6.15
CA GLY A 280 25.08 -12.29 7.22
C GLY A 280 24.15 -11.08 7.45
N ASN A 281 23.95 -10.22 6.46
CA ASN A 281 23.18 -8.98 6.59
C ASN A 281 21.94 -8.94 5.70
N SER A 282 21.48 -10.08 5.16
CA SER A 282 20.30 -10.12 4.32
C SER A 282 19.01 -9.93 5.11
N VAL A 283 18.92 -10.58 6.29
CA VAL A 283 17.83 -10.44 7.26
C VAL A 283 18.44 -10.06 8.60
N VAL A 284 17.94 -8.99 9.21
CA VAL A 284 18.55 -8.42 10.42
C VAL A 284 17.48 -8.15 11.48
N ALA A 285 17.83 -8.45 12.72
CA ALA A 285 17.05 -8.11 13.89
C ALA A 285 17.71 -6.98 14.67
N TYR A 286 16.92 -5.97 14.99
CA TYR A 286 17.28 -4.92 15.95
C TYR A 286 16.46 -5.09 17.22
N ASP A 287 17.03 -4.75 18.38
CA ASP A 287 16.28 -4.64 19.63
C ASP A 287 15.20 -3.55 19.49
N LYS A 288 13.96 -3.87 19.82
CA LYS A 288 12.83 -2.98 19.59
C LYS A 288 12.88 -1.70 20.42
N LEU A 289 13.56 -1.69 21.54
CA LEU A 289 13.62 -0.54 22.46
C LEU A 289 14.77 0.40 22.13
N SER A 290 15.93 -0.14 21.76
CA SER A 290 17.17 0.61 21.57
C SER A 290 17.61 0.79 20.12
N GLY A 291 17.08 -0.03 19.20
CA GLY A 291 17.57 -0.09 17.81
C GLY A 291 18.97 -0.71 17.67
N LEU A 292 19.52 -1.33 18.72
CA LEU A 292 20.80 -2.03 18.63
C LEU A 292 20.64 -3.36 17.89
N ARG A 293 21.63 -3.73 17.08
CA ARG A 293 21.62 -4.99 16.35
C ARG A 293 21.67 -6.17 17.32
N VAL A 294 20.78 -7.14 17.13
CA VAL A 294 20.74 -8.40 17.90
C VAL A 294 21.39 -9.53 17.12
N TRP A 295 20.96 -9.74 15.87
CA TRP A 295 21.54 -10.73 14.98
C TRP A 295 21.37 -10.33 13.50
N GLY A 296 22.11 -11.00 12.63
CA GLY A 296 21.94 -10.93 11.18
C GLY A 296 22.14 -12.29 10.57
N SER A 297 21.53 -12.53 9.40
CA SER A 297 21.51 -13.82 8.74
C SER A 297 21.46 -13.68 7.23
N LEU A 298 21.94 -14.70 6.52
CA LEU A 298 21.91 -14.86 5.06
C LEU A 298 22.75 -13.83 4.29
N ASP A 299 23.00 -14.15 3.01
CA ASP A 299 23.80 -13.33 2.08
C ASP A 299 23.05 -12.99 0.79
N ASP A 300 21.74 -13.14 0.80
CA ASP A 300 20.90 -12.90 -0.37
C ASP A 300 20.55 -11.41 -0.52
N GLN A 301 20.34 -10.96 -1.73
CA GLN A 301 19.69 -9.69 -1.96
C GLN A 301 18.26 -9.71 -1.42
N ALA A 302 17.76 -8.54 -1.01
CA ALA A 302 16.39 -8.37 -0.56
C ALA A 302 15.38 -8.70 -1.66
N ALA A 303 14.17 -9.02 -1.23
CA ALA A 303 12.97 -8.98 -2.04
C ALA A 303 11.98 -7.96 -1.45
N TYR A 304 10.76 -7.90 -1.99
CA TYR A 304 9.74 -6.91 -1.59
C TYR A 304 8.75 -7.46 -0.58
N ALA A 305 8.75 -8.78 -0.36
CA ALA A 305 7.84 -9.46 0.56
C ALA A 305 8.17 -9.15 2.02
N SER A 306 7.16 -8.82 2.80
CA SER A 306 7.32 -8.66 4.25
C SER A 306 7.55 -10.01 4.93
N PRO A 307 8.46 -10.11 5.92
CA PRO A 307 8.63 -11.32 6.70
C PRO A 307 7.36 -11.64 7.50
N THR A 308 7.07 -12.92 7.69
CA THR A 308 5.94 -13.39 8.51
C THR A 308 6.41 -14.29 9.63
N LEU A 309 5.62 -14.41 10.68
CA LEU A 309 5.85 -15.31 11.78
C LEU A 309 4.83 -16.45 11.73
N ALA A 310 5.29 -17.69 11.77
CA ALA A 310 4.40 -18.84 11.78
C ALA A 310 4.96 -19.99 12.61
N THR A 311 4.08 -20.87 13.10
CA THR A 311 4.47 -22.17 13.64
C THR A 311 4.30 -23.22 12.55
N VAL A 312 5.38 -23.76 12.05
CA VAL A 312 5.40 -24.79 10.99
C VAL A 312 6.31 -25.92 11.42
N GLY A 313 5.85 -27.16 11.24
CA GLY A 313 6.58 -28.34 11.72
C GLY A 313 6.77 -28.39 13.25
N GLY A 314 5.84 -27.77 13.99
CA GLY A 314 5.93 -27.67 15.45
C GLY A 314 6.91 -26.61 15.96
N ARG A 315 7.54 -25.83 15.06
CA ARG A 315 8.51 -24.79 15.43
C ARG A 315 8.07 -23.41 14.98
N ARG A 316 8.08 -22.45 15.90
CA ARG A 316 7.87 -21.03 15.63
C ARG A 316 9.07 -20.46 14.90
N GLN A 317 8.85 -19.83 13.74
CA GLN A 317 9.91 -19.40 12.85
C GLN A 317 9.49 -18.21 11.99
N LEU A 318 10.46 -17.47 11.52
CA LEU A 318 10.27 -16.42 10.52
C LEU A 318 10.23 -17.07 9.13
N LEU A 319 9.21 -16.73 8.34
CA LEU A 319 9.15 -17.08 6.92
C LEU A 319 9.55 -15.84 6.12
N VAL A 320 10.54 -15.97 5.26
CA VAL A 320 11.09 -14.85 4.49
C VAL A 320 11.26 -15.24 3.03
N MET A 321 10.91 -14.32 2.13
CA MET A 321 11.28 -14.39 0.71
C MET A 321 12.49 -13.49 0.47
N THR A 322 13.53 -14.04 -0.12
CA THR A 322 14.67 -13.28 -0.64
C THR A 322 14.57 -13.18 -2.17
N ALA A 323 15.48 -12.50 -2.83
CA ALA A 323 15.54 -12.47 -4.29
C ALA A 323 15.72 -13.86 -4.94
N LYS A 324 16.19 -14.87 -4.18
CA LYS A 324 16.62 -16.19 -4.71
C LYS A 324 15.85 -17.37 -4.14
N ARG A 325 15.25 -17.25 -2.96
CA ARG A 325 14.69 -18.40 -2.24
C ARG A 325 13.66 -18.00 -1.19
N ALA A 326 12.80 -18.96 -0.83
CA ALA A 326 12.01 -18.91 0.38
C ALA A 326 12.83 -19.59 1.50
N VAL A 327 12.78 -19.01 2.71
CA VAL A 327 13.52 -19.53 3.86
C VAL A 327 12.69 -19.50 5.14
N GLY A 328 12.99 -20.42 6.05
CA GLY A 328 12.59 -20.34 7.45
C GLY A 328 13.80 -20.03 8.34
N LEU A 329 13.66 -19.05 9.23
CA LEU A 329 14.72 -18.67 10.18
C LEU A 329 14.25 -18.81 11.63
N ALA A 330 15.15 -19.21 12.52
CA ALA A 330 14.89 -19.17 13.96
C ALA A 330 14.72 -17.71 14.42
N VAL A 331 13.71 -17.46 15.25
CA VAL A 331 13.40 -16.10 15.74
C VAL A 331 14.49 -15.57 16.67
N GLU A 332 15.14 -16.48 17.41
CA GLU A 332 16.09 -16.18 18.47
C GLU A 332 17.39 -15.58 17.93
N ASP A 333 17.95 -16.22 16.89
CA ASP A 333 19.32 -15.98 16.41
C ASP A 333 19.44 -15.85 14.89
N GLY A 334 18.33 -15.95 14.14
CA GLY A 334 18.32 -15.87 12.68
C GLY A 334 18.88 -17.11 11.98
N ARG A 335 19.14 -18.21 12.68
CA ARG A 335 19.68 -19.44 12.11
C ARG A 335 18.74 -20.02 11.05
N LEU A 336 19.32 -20.40 9.90
CA LEU A 336 18.57 -21.02 8.80
C LEU A 336 18.02 -22.39 9.24
N LEU A 337 16.71 -22.58 9.12
CA LEU A 337 16.01 -23.82 9.45
C LEU A 337 15.71 -24.66 8.21
N TRP A 338 15.35 -24.01 7.12
CA TRP A 338 15.11 -24.61 5.81
C TRP A 338 15.20 -23.55 4.73
N GLU A 339 15.36 -24.01 3.50
CA GLU A 339 15.34 -23.19 2.30
C GLU A 339 14.69 -23.91 1.13
N TYR A 340 14.19 -23.15 0.18
CA TYR A 340 13.69 -23.64 -1.10
C TYR A 340 14.02 -22.61 -2.20
N PRO A 341 14.75 -23.00 -3.26
CA PRO A 341 15.08 -22.10 -4.37
C PRO A 341 13.81 -21.54 -5.03
N TRP A 342 13.73 -20.23 -5.14
CA TRP A 342 12.60 -19.53 -5.72
C TRP A 342 13.08 -18.27 -6.43
N VAL A 343 13.51 -18.43 -7.68
CA VAL A 343 14.13 -17.38 -8.48
C VAL A 343 13.12 -16.89 -9.51
N THR A 344 12.72 -15.64 -9.39
CA THR A 344 11.90 -14.96 -10.40
C THR A 344 12.76 -14.14 -11.34
N GLN A 345 12.21 -13.75 -12.48
CA GLN A 345 12.83 -12.74 -13.31
C GLN A 345 13.05 -11.47 -12.45
N GLU A 346 14.23 -10.88 -12.52
CA GLU A 346 14.60 -9.67 -11.76
C GLU A 346 14.64 -9.84 -10.22
N GLY A 347 14.50 -11.05 -9.68
CA GLY A 347 14.49 -11.31 -8.24
C GLY A 347 13.27 -10.73 -7.51
N ILE A 348 12.18 -10.45 -8.22
CA ILE A 348 10.99 -9.81 -7.65
C ILE A 348 10.10 -10.86 -6.98
N ASN A 349 10.15 -10.93 -5.65
CA ASN A 349 9.26 -11.71 -4.80
C ASN A 349 8.57 -10.75 -3.83
N ALA A 350 7.26 -10.47 -4.02
CA ALA A 350 6.54 -9.48 -3.25
C ALA A 350 5.38 -10.07 -2.42
N ALA A 351 4.85 -11.24 -2.82
CA ALA A 351 3.86 -11.95 -2.03
C ALA A 351 4.48 -12.58 -0.78
N GLN A 352 3.78 -12.47 0.35
CA GLN A 352 4.22 -13.11 1.59
C GLN A 352 4.10 -14.63 1.52
N PRO A 353 5.04 -15.38 2.13
CA PRO A 353 4.86 -16.79 2.40
C PRO A 353 3.79 -16.99 3.48
N ILE A 354 2.94 -18.01 3.33
CA ILE A 354 1.81 -18.29 4.21
C ILE A 354 1.91 -19.72 4.74
N ALA A 355 1.85 -19.91 6.07
CA ALA A 355 1.64 -21.24 6.64
C ALA A 355 0.21 -21.70 6.33
N VAL A 356 0.06 -22.78 5.57
CA VAL A 356 -1.24 -23.28 5.11
C VAL A 356 -1.68 -24.57 5.79
N ALA A 357 -0.78 -25.24 6.52
CA ALA A 357 -1.06 -26.37 7.38
C ALA A 357 0.03 -26.46 8.47
N ALA A 358 -0.12 -27.39 9.41
CA ALA A 358 0.81 -27.58 10.51
C ALA A 358 2.28 -27.74 10.09
N ASN A 359 2.53 -28.26 8.89
CA ASN A 359 3.87 -28.49 8.35
C ASN A 359 4.02 -28.03 6.90
N ARG A 360 3.15 -27.13 6.40
CA ARG A 360 3.18 -26.67 5.01
C ARG A 360 3.21 -25.17 4.88
N VAL A 361 3.96 -24.71 3.87
CA VAL A 361 4.12 -23.31 3.53
C VAL A 361 3.73 -23.11 2.05
N TYR A 362 2.88 -22.16 1.79
CA TYR A 362 2.55 -21.66 0.45
C TYR A 362 3.44 -20.47 0.10
N ILE A 363 3.96 -20.47 -1.12
CA ILE A 363 4.73 -19.37 -1.71
C ILE A 363 4.22 -19.06 -3.11
N SER A 364 4.27 -17.80 -3.51
CA SER A 364 3.85 -17.35 -4.83
C SER A 364 4.62 -16.13 -5.30
N SER A 365 4.74 -15.99 -6.62
CA SER A 365 5.27 -14.79 -7.25
C SER A 365 4.59 -14.55 -8.60
N GLY A 366 4.42 -13.29 -8.94
CA GLY A 366 3.96 -12.84 -10.25
C GLY A 366 5.02 -13.03 -11.33
N TYR A 367 4.97 -12.22 -12.36
CA TYR A 367 5.96 -12.18 -13.44
C TYR A 367 6.11 -13.54 -14.16
N GLY A 368 4.98 -14.24 -14.35
CA GLY A 368 4.92 -15.53 -15.02
C GLY A 368 5.40 -16.73 -14.19
N HIS A 369 5.81 -16.54 -12.93
CA HIS A 369 6.41 -17.59 -12.11
C HIS A 369 5.37 -18.61 -11.59
N GLY A 370 4.43 -18.21 -10.74
CA GLY A 370 3.38 -19.06 -10.20
C GLY A 370 3.44 -19.27 -8.69
N ALA A 371 3.01 -20.45 -8.24
CA ALA A 371 2.90 -20.79 -6.83
C ALA A 371 3.30 -22.22 -6.54
N ALA A 372 3.65 -22.48 -5.26
CA ALA A 372 3.95 -23.80 -4.74
C ALA A 372 3.49 -23.97 -3.29
N VAL A 373 3.19 -25.20 -2.90
CA VAL A 373 3.09 -25.62 -1.50
C VAL A 373 4.26 -26.55 -1.17
N LEU A 374 4.99 -26.18 -0.14
CA LEU A 374 6.13 -26.89 0.39
C LEU A 374 5.74 -27.60 1.69
N GLU A 375 6.10 -28.86 1.84
CA GLU A 375 6.02 -29.60 3.08
C GLU A 375 7.37 -29.56 3.78
N LEU A 376 7.35 -29.31 5.08
CA LEU A 376 8.52 -29.27 5.96
C LEU A 376 8.51 -30.49 6.86
N THR A 377 9.53 -31.34 6.71
CA THR A 377 9.74 -32.51 7.57
C THR A 377 10.95 -32.28 8.47
N PRO A 378 10.86 -32.45 9.79
CA PRO A 378 11.98 -32.26 10.70
C PRO A 378 13.19 -33.08 10.27
N ARG A 379 14.37 -32.43 10.25
CA ARG A 379 15.67 -33.06 9.94
C ARG A 379 16.79 -32.39 10.73
N GLY A 380 17.34 -33.08 11.70
CA GLY A 380 18.30 -32.46 12.63
C GLY A 380 17.71 -31.27 13.34
N ASP A 381 18.43 -30.15 13.33
CA ASP A 381 17.98 -28.90 13.94
C ASP A 381 17.12 -28.00 13.00
N GLY A 382 16.79 -28.48 11.83
CA GLY A 382 16.01 -27.77 10.83
C GLY A 382 14.98 -28.66 10.17
N PHE A 383 14.68 -28.37 8.90
CA PHE A 383 13.70 -29.12 8.12
C PHE A 383 14.22 -29.44 6.73
N GLN A 384 13.79 -30.57 6.20
CA GLN A 384 13.87 -30.89 4.79
C GLN A 384 12.59 -30.39 4.11
N THR A 385 12.73 -29.75 2.95
CA THR A 385 11.62 -29.29 2.12
C THR A 385 11.27 -30.33 1.06
N ARG A 386 9.97 -30.52 0.81
CA ARG A 386 9.42 -31.30 -0.29
C ARG A 386 8.29 -30.52 -0.97
N VAL A 387 8.31 -30.43 -2.29
CA VAL A 387 7.21 -29.82 -3.04
C VAL A 387 6.02 -30.77 -3.03
N ILE A 388 4.86 -30.31 -2.57
CA ILE A 388 3.58 -31.00 -2.69
C ILE A 388 3.03 -30.78 -4.08
N TRP A 389 2.92 -29.52 -4.47
CA TRP A 389 2.62 -29.11 -5.83
C TRP A 389 3.29 -27.78 -6.16
N ALA A 390 3.53 -27.56 -7.45
CA ALA A 390 3.95 -26.27 -8.01
C ALA A 390 3.31 -26.09 -9.38
N ASN A 391 2.76 -24.90 -9.65
CA ASN A 391 2.11 -24.58 -10.91
C ASN A 391 2.02 -23.05 -11.13
N ASN A 392 1.47 -22.63 -12.28
CA ASN A 392 1.31 -21.22 -12.64
C ASN A 392 -0.12 -20.68 -12.45
N ARG A 393 -0.88 -21.24 -11.50
CA ARG A 393 -2.30 -20.93 -11.29
C ARG A 393 -2.56 -19.73 -10.40
N MET A 394 -1.60 -19.33 -9.57
CA MET A 394 -1.74 -18.21 -8.64
C MET A 394 -0.46 -17.38 -8.69
N LYS A 395 -0.41 -16.40 -9.59
CA LYS A 395 0.73 -15.49 -9.77
C LYS A 395 0.50 -14.20 -9.02
N ASN A 396 0.71 -14.22 -7.68
CA ASN A 396 0.59 -13.03 -6.86
C ASN A 396 1.75 -12.08 -7.16
N LYS A 397 1.47 -10.92 -7.75
CA LYS A 397 2.51 -10.00 -8.21
C LYS A 397 3.04 -9.15 -7.07
N PHE A 398 2.22 -8.28 -6.49
CA PHE A 398 2.49 -7.50 -5.27
C PHE A 398 1.28 -7.46 -4.31
N ASN A 399 0.51 -8.51 -4.34
CA ASN A 399 -0.55 -8.84 -3.38
C ASN A 399 -0.24 -10.21 -2.78
N SER A 400 -0.86 -10.53 -1.66
CA SER A 400 -0.79 -11.85 -1.02
C SER A 400 -2.13 -12.55 -1.14
N ALA A 401 -2.11 -13.88 -1.24
CA ALA A 401 -3.32 -14.68 -1.13
C ALA A 401 -3.81 -14.75 0.32
N VAL A 402 -5.10 -15.03 0.52
CA VAL A 402 -5.68 -15.41 1.81
C VAL A 402 -6.12 -16.86 1.79
N LEU A 403 -5.94 -17.57 2.90
CA LEU A 403 -6.39 -18.94 3.07
C LEU A 403 -7.74 -18.95 3.77
N HIS A 404 -8.72 -19.64 3.22
CA HIS A 404 -10.04 -19.85 3.85
C HIS A 404 -10.57 -21.24 3.52
N GLU A 405 -10.90 -22.01 4.58
CA GLU A 405 -11.52 -23.34 4.47
C GLU A 405 -10.84 -24.30 3.47
N GLY A 406 -9.50 -24.31 3.45
CA GLY A 406 -8.72 -25.18 2.55
C GLY A 406 -8.52 -24.64 1.15
N PHE A 407 -8.93 -23.40 0.86
CA PHE A 407 -8.75 -22.75 -0.42
C PHE A 407 -7.94 -21.44 -0.31
N LEU A 408 -7.09 -21.23 -1.29
CA LEU A 408 -6.33 -19.99 -1.47
C LEU A 408 -7.09 -19.07 -2.43
N TYR A 409 -7.35 -17.85 -2.00
CA TYR A 409 -7.94 -16.79 -2.80
C TYR A 409 -6.91 -15.69 -3.02
N GLY A 410 -6.69 -15.28 -4.26
CA GLY A 410 -5.71 -14.26 -4.59
C GLY A 410 -5.86 -13.75 -6.01
N LEU A 411 -5.13 -12.68 -6.33
CA LEU A 411 -5.12 -12.11 -7.68
C LEU A 411 -3.99 -12.77 -8.50
N ASP A 412 -4.38 -13.58 -9.46
CA ASP A 412 -3.49 -14.21 -10.45
C ASP A 412 -3.32 -13.26 -11.66
N ASP A 413 -2.26 -12.45 -11.65
CA ASP A 413 -2.04 -11.38 -12.63
C ASP A 413 -3.29 -10.49 -12.84
N GLY A 414 -3.87 -10.01 -11.74
CA GLY A 414 -5.00 -9.08 -11.74
C GLY A 414 -6.39 -9.71 -11.91
N ILE A 415 -6.47 -11.04 -11.96
CA ILE A 415 -7.74 -11.78 -12.06
C ILE A 415 -7.90 -12.60 -10.78
N LEU A 416 -9.02 -12.45 -10.07
CA LEU A 416 -9.26 -13.21 -8.86
C LEU A 416 -9.38 -14.71 -9.16
N ALA A 417 -8.72 -15.51 -8.35
CA ALA A 417 -8.69 -16.96 -8.50
C ALA A 417 -8.88 -17.65 -7.14
N CYS A 418 -9.46 -18.84 -7.18
CA CYS A 418 -9.56 -19.78 -6.07
C CYS A 418 -8.80 -21.06 -6.45
N VAL A 419 -7.88 -21.47 -5.57
CA VAL A 419 -7.05 -22.67 -5.75
C VAL A 419 -7.18 -23.56 -4.52
N ASP A 420 -7.38 -24.84 -4.73
CA ASP A 420 -7.36 -25.84 -3.67
C ASP A 420 -5.93 -25.96 -3.08
N VAL A 421 -5.80 -25.82 -1.77
CA VAL A 421 -4.50 -25.76 -1.12
C VAL A 421 -3.78 -27.10 -1.08
N GLU A 422 -4.51 -28.21 -1.10
CA GLU A 422 -3.94 -29.56 -1.03
C GLU A 422 -3.40 -30.02 -2.39
N SER A 423 -4.14 -29.75 -3.46
CA SER A 423 -3.84 -30.25 -4.80
C SER A 423 -3.23 -29.21 -5.75
N GLY A 424 -3.39 -27.91 -5.45
CA GLY A 424 -3.05 -26.83 -6.38
C GLY A 424 -4.04 -26.72 -7.56
N GLU A 425 -5.19 -27.40 -7.49
CA GLU A 425 -6.21 -27.34 -8.54
C GLU A 425 -6.88 -25.96 -8.56
N LEU A 426 -6.99 -25.37 -9.76
CA LEU A 426 -7.77 -24.16 -9.96
C LEU A 426 -9.27 -24.48 -9.89
N LYS A 427 -9.96 -23.96 -8.89
CA LYS A 427 -11.41 -24.12 -8.76
C LYS A 427 -12.16 -23.19 -9.69
N TRP A 428 -11.78 -21.92 -9.70
CA TRP A 428 -12.27 -20.92 -10.63
C TRP A 428 -11.29 -19.74 -10.74
N LYS A 429 -11.40 -19.00 -11.84
CA LYS A 429 -10.70 -17.73 -12.09
C LYS A 429 -11.64 -16.78 -12.83
N GLY A 430 -11.83 -15.56 -12.32
CA GLY A 430 -12.74 -14.58 -12.90
C GLY A 430 -12.64 -13.23 -12.21
N GLY A 431 -13.37 -12.24 -12.75
CA GLY A 431 -13.29 -10.87 -12.24
C GLY A 431 -11.93 -10.22 -12.51
N ARG A 432 -11.91 -9.15 -13.28
CA ARG A 432 -10.70 -8.39 -13.56
C ARG A 432 -10.65 -7.22 -12.59
N TYR A 433 -9.89 -7.39 -11.51
CA TYR A 433 -9.74 -6.37 -10.45
C TYR A 433 -8.41 -5.62 -10.54
N GLY A 434 -7.64 -5.89 -11.60
CA GLY A 434 -6.30 -5.33 -11.76
C GLY A 434 -5.35 -5.80 -10.66
N TYR A 435 -4.28 -5.09 -10.48
CA TYR A 435 -3.29 -5.38 -9.44
C TYR A 435 -3.69 -4.77 -8.08
N GLY A 436 -4.96 -4.96 -7.73
CA GLY A 436 -5.52 -4.57 -6.45
C GLY A 436 -5.07 -5.46 -5.29
N GLN A 437 -5.79 -5.34 -4.18
CA GLN A 437 -5.48 -6.03 -2.92
C GLN A 437 -6.74 -6.66 -2.34
N LEU A 438 -6.59 -7.60 -1.42
CA LEU A 438 -7.74 -8.26 -0.82
C LEU A 438 -7.52 -8.62 0.66
N LEU A 439 -8.61 -8.70 1.40
CA LEU A 439 -8.71 -9.19 2.77
C LEU A 439 -9.87 -10.19 2.85
N LEU A 440 -9.85 -11.04 3.88
CA LEU A 440 -10.95 -11.94 4.24
C LEU A 440 -11.68 -11.40 5.48
N ALA A 441 -13.01 -11.33 5.41
CA ALA A 441 -13.85 -10.94 6.55
C ALA A 441 -15.22 -11.62 6.45
N SER A 442 -15.69 -12.26 7.51
CA SER A 442 -16.99 -12.95 7.59
C SER A 442 -17.31 -13.85 6.38
N GLY A 443 -16.33 -14.67 5.94
CA GLY A 443 -16.48 -15.56 4.79
C GLY A 443 -16.58 -14.85 3.42
N HIS A 444 -16.15 -13.58 3.35
CA HIS A 444 -16.13 -12.79 2.13
C HIS A 444 -14.74 -12.16 1.90
N LEU A 445 -14.38 -12.03 0.65
CA LEU A 445 -13.22 -11.26 0.23
C LEU A 445 -13.63 -9.80 0.07
N VAL A 446 -12.95 -8.90 0.75
CA VAL A 446 -13.02 -7.45 0.55
C VAL A 446 -11.89 -7.10 -0.41
N VAL A 447 -12.21 -6.88 -1.68
CA VAL A 447 -11.23 -6.60 -2.74
C VAL A 447 -11.20 -5.11 -3.00
N LEU A 448 -10.02 -4.48 -2.85
CA LEU A 448 -9.75 -3.12 -3.32
C LEU A 448 -9.11 -3.23 -4.69
N THR A 449 -9.81 -2.80 -5.75
CA THR A 449 -9.35 -2.94 -7.13
C THR A 449 -8.27 -1.92 -7.47
N GLU A 450 -7.52 -2.15 -8.54
CA GLU A 450 -6.52 -1.19 -9.04
C GLU A 450 -7.12 0.17 -9.43
N GLU A 451 -8.42 0.20 -9.77
CA GLU A 451 -9.14 1.42 -10.13
C GLU A 451 -9.78 2.14 -8.93
N GLY A 452 -9.67 1.56 -7.72
CA GLY A 452 -10.17 2.16 -6.48
C GLY A 452 -11.58 1.76 -6.07
N ASP A 453 -12.18 0.76 -6.72
CA ASP A 453 -13.45 0.18 -6.26
C ASP A 453 -13.22 -0.76 -5.08
N VAL A 454 -14.15 -0.78 -4.14
CA VAL A 454 -14.27 -1.83 -3.13
C VAL A 454 -15.34 -2.82 -3.57
N VAL A 455 -14.96 -4.09 -3.63
CA VAL A 455 -15.80 -5.20 -4.10
C VAL A 455 -15.92 -6.25 -3.01
N LEU A 456 -17.12 -6.72 -2.75
CA LEU A 456 -17.39 -7.83 -1.85
C LEU A 456 -17.63 -9.10 -2.69
N VAL A 457 -16.83 -10.13 -2.45
CA VAL A 457 -16.92 -11.41 -3.14
C VAL A 457 -17.08 -12.51 -2.12
N ARG A 458 -18.01 -13.45 -2.30
CA ARG A 458 -18.14 -14.60 -1.42
C ARG A 458 -16.89 -15.49 -1.54
N ALA A 459 -16.27 -15.85 -0.43
CA ALA A 459 -15.14 -16.77 -0.39
C ALA A 459 -15.66 -18.23 -0.44
N ALA A 460 -15.98 -18.70 -1.66
CA ALA A 460 -16.55 -20.03 -1.89
C ALA A 460 -15.86 -20.70 -3.10
N PRO A 461 -15.58 -22.02 -3.05
CA PRO A 461 -14.80 -22.69 -4.09
C PRO A 461 -15.61 -23.07 -5.34
N GLU A 462 -16.96 -23.00 -5.28
CA GLU A 462 -17.82 -23.46 -6.36
C GLU A 462 -17.77 -22.54 -7.58
N LYS A 463 -17.77 -21.23 -7.35
CA LYS A 463 -17.75 -20.21 -8.40
C LYS A 463 -17.45 -18.84 -7.85
N LEU A 464 -16.97 -17.93 -8.72
CA LEU A 464 -16.91 -16.52 -8.42
C LEU A 464 -18.33 -15.95 -8.19
N GLN A 465 -18.54 -15.30 -7.06
CA GLN A 465 -19.80 -14.62 -6.74
C GLN A 465 -19.48 -13.23 -6.17
N GLU A 466 -19.53 -12.21 -7.01
CA GLU A 466 -19.51 -10.82 -6.58
C GLU A 466 -20.86 -10.48 -5.96
N VAL A 467 -20.83 -9.95 -4.73
CA VAL A 467 -22.03 -9.65 -3.93
C VAL A 467 -22.39 -8.17 -4.04
N ALA A 468 -21.37 -7.30 -3.95
CA ALA A 468 -21.56 -5.86 -3.98
C ALA A 468 -20.29 -5.15 -4.48
N ARG A 469 -20.46 -3.91 -4.97
CA ARG A 469 -19.37 -3.04 -5.43
C ARG A 469 -19.75 -1.58 -5.28
N PHE A 470 -18.76 -0.74 -4.93
CA PHE A 470 -18.88 0.71 -5.03
C PHE A 470 -17.52 1.36 -5.30
N SER A 471 -17.51 2.57 -5.88
CA SER A 471 -16.29 3.33 -6.09
C SER A 471 -15.89 4.06 -4.81
N ALA A 472 -14.78 3.65 -4.19
CA ALA A 472 -14.27 4.23 -2.95
C ALA A 472 -13.24 5.32 -3.20
N LEU A 473 -12.31 5.07 -4.13
CA LEU A 473 -11.21 5.96 -4.49
C LEU A 473 -11.18 6.16 -6.01
N GLN A 474 -10.45 7.18 -6.45
CA GLN A 474 -10.24 7.44 -7.86
C GLN A 474 -8.77 7.24 -8.23
N GLY A 475 -8.51 6.56 -9.35
CA GLY A 475 -7.17 6.34 -9.90
C GLY A 475 -6.47 5.11 -9.34
N LYS A 476 -5.19 4.98 -9.71
CA LYS A 476 -4.37 3.82 -9.41
C LYS A 476 -4.29 3.54 -7.90
N THR A 477 -4.70 2.35 -7.51
CA THR A 477 -4.80 1.93 -6.11
C THR A 477 -4.15 0.56 -5.93
N TRP A 478 -2.95 0.56 -5.33
CA TRP A 478 -2.19 -0.65 -5.02
C TRP A 478 -2.03 -0.88 -3.52
N ASN A 479 -2.53 0.06 -2.72
CA ASN A 479 -2.45 0.00 -1.26
C ASN A 479 -3.38 -1.07 -0.71
N ILE A 480 -2.92 -1.80 0.29
CA ILE A 480 -3.71 -2.81 0.97
C ILE A 480 -4.76 -2.12 1.84
N PRO A 481 -6.04 -2.55 1.80
CA PRO A 481 -7.03 -2.05 2.74
C PRO A 481 -6.72 -2.51 4.17
N ALA A 482 -7.26 -1.81 5.16
CA ALA A 482 -7.18 -2.19 6.57
C ALA A 482 -8.57 -2.15 7.18
N ILE A 483 -8.86 -3.04 8.15
CA ILE A 483 -10.15 -3.03 8.85
C ILE A 483 -9.89 -3.04 10.36
N SER A 484 -10.35 -2.01 11.04
CA SER A 484 -10.26 -1.91 12.49
C SER A 484 -11.48 -1.23 13.08
N ASP A 485 -11.96 -1.71 14.23
CA ASP A 485 -13.11 -1.17 14.97
C ASP A 485 -14.37 -1.01 14.10
N GLY A 486 -14.54 -1.89 13.09
CA GLY A 486 -15.67 -1.86 12.16
C GLY A 486 -15.57 -0.82 11.06
N LEU A 487 -14.40 -0.22 10.88
CA LEU A 487 -14.10 0.73 9.80
C LEU A 487 -13.15 0.10 8.78
N LEU A 488 -13.53 0.16 7.52
CA LEU A 488 -12.67 -0.14 6.37
C LEU A 488 -11.91 1.13 6.02
N LEU A 489 -10.58 1.08 6.10
CA LEU A 489 -9.66 2.14 5.73
C LEU A 489 -9.04 1.80 4.38
N VAL A 490 -9.14 2.71 3.43
CA VAL A 490 -8.56 2.59 2.09
C VAL A 490 -7.80 3.86 1.72
N ARG A 491 -6.73 3.71 0.94
CA ARG A 491 -5.99 4.84 0.38
C ARG A 491 -5.34 4.48 -0.95
N ASN A 492 -4.95 5.50 -1.68
CA ASN A 492 -3.99 5.43 -2.77
C ASN A 492 -2.92 6.55 -2.62
N GLU A 493 -2.29 6.98 -3.70
CA GLU A 493 -1.25 8.02 -3.67
C GLU A 493 -1.79 9.44 -3.44
N VAL A 494 -3.10 9.66 -3.55
CA VAL A 494 -3.69 11.02 -3.53
C VAL A 494 -4.82 11.19 -2.53
N GLU A 495 -5.55 10.14 -2.20
CA GLU A 495 -6.70 10.22 -1.30
C GLU A 495 -6.82 9.00 -0.39
N MET A 496 -7.47 9.19 0.75
CA MET A 496 -7.80 8.15 1.70
C MET A 496 -9.22 8.32 2.22
N ALA A 497 -9.84 7.21 2.62
CA ALA A 497 -11.21 7.21 3.12
C ALA A 497 -11.43 6.12 4.18
N ALA A 498 -12.43 6.35 5.04
CA ALA A 498 -12.97 5.35 5.94
C ALA A 498 -14.44 5.10 5.65
N PHE A 499 -14.82 3.85 5.66
CA PHE A 499 -16.20 3.39 5.47
C PHE A 499 -16.62 2.50 6.63
N ARG A 500 -17.88 2.61 7.07
CA ARG A 500 -18.44 1.72 8.08
C ARG A 500 -18.72 0.36 7.44
N ILE A 501 -17.94 -0.66 7.82
CA ILE A 501 -18.08 -2.01 7.27
C ILE A 501 -18.73 -2.99 8.26
N ALA A 502 -18.63 -2.76 9.58
CA ALA A 502 -19.31 -3.61 10.56
C ALA A 502 -20.79 -3.25 10.68
N ALA A 503 -21.60 -4.25 10.97
CA ALA A 503 -22.96 -4.06 11.47
C ALA A 503 -22.92 -3.34 12.84
N ASP A 504 -23.94 -2.55 13.12
CA ASP A 504 -24.12 -1.86 14.41
C ASP A 504 -24.29 -2.83 15.57
#